data_3b76998771e7b56128b6d5309d401950
#
_entry.id   3b76998771e7b56128b6d5309d401950
#
_cell.length_a   1.000
_cell.length_b   1.000
_cell.length_c   1.000
_cell.angle_alpha   90.00
_cell.angle_beta   90.00
_cell.angle_gamma   90.00
#
_symmetry.space_group_name_H-M   'P 1'
#
loop_
_entity.id
_entity.type
_entity.pdbx_description
1 polymer ?
#
loop_
_entity_poly.entity_id
_entity_poly.type
_entity_poly.pdbx_seq_one_letter_code
_entity_poly.pdbx_strand_id
1 'polypeptide(L)'
;SRNDVIASGAVLAAVLISRATGIDLDGWAGLGVGLFVCAGGVDLVRDAASPLLGQAPDEGLVERIHTKIMSYPGVLGTHDLMVHDYGPGRQFASAHVEMDYREDVLDAHECIDEMEREVRKTLGVELIIHYDPIVTDDEELSRIHTQVAEILRKIDPKLTVHDFRMVRGSRHTNVIFDLVLPFSMEERKQELRELVERELQTDGKEYHAIITFDTQAFNAPDDPCDDPEKT
;
A
#
# COMPACT_ATOMS: atom_id res chain seq x y z
N SER A 1 -2.26 -9.06 -36.09
CA SER A 1 -2.98 -8.20 -35.12
C SER A 1 -3.99 -7.31 -35.84
N ARG A 2 -4.96 -6.74 -35.13
CA ARG A 2 -5.98 -5.80 -35.73
C ARG A 2 -5.29 -4.61 -36.41
N ASN A 3 -4.19 -4.13 -35.81
CA ASN A 3 -3.43 -2.99 -36.36
C ASN A 3 -2.75 -3.30 -37.70
N ASP A 4 -2.29 -4.54 -37.89
CA ASP A 4 -1.67 -4.97 -39.16
C ASP A 4 -2.67 -4.99 -40.29
N VAL A 5 -3.92 -5.44 -40.02
CA VAL A 5 -5.01 -5.43 -40.99
C VAL A 5 -5.37 -3.99 -41.37
N ILE A 6 -5.45 -3.07 -40.42
CA ILE A 6 -5.74 -1.66 -40.65
C ILE A 6 -4.61 -1.02 -41.47
N ALA A 7 -3.35 -1.26 -41.10
CA ALA A 7 -2.19 -0.74 -41.83
C ALA A 7 -2.17 -1.24 -43.31
N SER A 8 -2.35 -2.54 -43.51
CA SER A 8 -2.39 -3.14 -44.84
C SER A 8 -3.55 -2.62 -45.65
N GLY A 9 -4.72 -2.44 -45.03
CA GLY A 9 -5.91 -1.86 -45.70
C GLY A 9 -5.70 -0.40 -46.14
N ALA A 10 -5.01 0.39 -45.26
CA ALA A 10 -4.69 1.79 -45.58
C ALA A 10 -3.71 1.91 -46.76
N VAL A 11 -2.68 1.06 -46.80
CA VAL A 11 -1.73 1.01 -47.92
C VAL A 11 -2.45 0.61 -49.22
N LEU A 12 -3.28 -0.42 -49.18
CA LEU A 12 -4.05 -0.85 -50.38
C LEU A 12 -4.95 0.26 -50.87
N ALA A 13 -5.66 0.95 -49.96
CA ALA A 13 -6.54 2.08 -50.33
C ALA A 13 -5.71 3.22 -50.96
N ALA A 14 -4.58 3.58 -50.39
CA ALA A 14 -3.70 4.60 -50.95
C ALA A 14 -3.22 4.28 -52.36
N VAL A 15 -2.82 3.03 -52.63
CA VAL A 15 -2.41 2.56 -53.96
C VAL A 15 -3.56 2.65 -54.98
N LEU A 16 -4.78 2.23 -54.58
CA LEU A 16 -5.94 2.29 -55.46
C LEU A 16 -6.34 3.74 -55.80
N ILE A 17 -6.30 4.64 -54.85
CA ILE A 17 -6.58 6.09 -55.02
C ILE A 17 -5.51 6.72 -55.91
N SER A 18 -4.23 6.45 -55.65
CA SER A 18 -3.13 6.96 -56.46
C SER A 18 -3.28 6.55 -57.96
N ARG A 19 -3.62 5.28 -58.17
CA ARG A 19 -3.83 4.76 -59.52
C ARG A 19 -5.08 5.36 -60.23
N ALA A 20 -6.14 5.68 -59.50
CA ALA A 20 -7.36 6.25 -60.04
C ALA A 20 -7.25 7.76 -60.31
N THR A 21 -6.51 8.48 -59.48
CA THR A 21 -6.42 9.95 -59.52
C THR A 21 -5.17 10.47 -60.22
N GLY A 22 -4.12 9.63 -60.36
CA GLY A 22 -2.81 10.05 -60.83
C GLY A 22 -1.98 10.86 -59.83
N ILE A 23 -2.47 11.00 -58.58
CA ILE A 23 -1.78 11.71 -57.49
C ILE A 23 -0.87 10.71 -56.79
N ASP A 24 0.40 11.06 -56.64
CA ASP A 24 1.36 10.24 -55.88
C ASP A 24 1.12 10.41 -54.38
N LEU A 25 0.47 9.41 -53.76
CA LEU A 25 0.18 9.36 -52.32
C LEU A 25 1.10 8.42 -51.56
N ASP A 26 2.01 7.73 -52.26
CA ASP A 26 2.80 6.64 -51.68
C ASP A 26 3.64 7.08 -50.48
N GLY A 27 4.37 8.20 -50.62
CA GLY A 27 5.19 8.77 -49.56
C GLY A 27 4.37 9.19 -48.32
N TRP A 28 3.20 9.81 -48.54
CA TRP A 28 2.35 10.25 -47.42
C TRP A 28 1.64 9.08 -46.73
N ALA A 29 1.19 8.10 -47.51
CA ALA A 29 0.60 6.89 -46.95
C ALA A 29 1.64 6.08 -46.16
N GLY A 30 2.87 5.96 -46.67
CA GLY A 30 3.98 5.31 -46.00
C GLY A 30 4.34 6.00 -44.70
N LEU A 31 4.39 7.35 -44.68
CA LEU A 31 4.63 8.11 -43.46
C LEU A 31 3.52 7.90 -42.43
N GLY A 32 2.27 7.99 -42.83
CA GLY A 32 1.11 7.79 -41.94
C GLY A 32 1.07 6.39 -41.32
N VAL A 33 1.28 5.36 -42.13
CA VAL A 33 1.35 3.96 -41.66
C VAL A 33 2.58 3.76 -40.75
N GLY A 34 3.73 4.34 -41.12
CA GLY A 34 4.93 4.27 -40.27
C GLY A 34 4.71 4.86 -38.90
N LEU A 35 4.11 6.04 -38.78
CA LEU A 35 3.76 6.66 -37.52
C LEU A 35 2.74 5.83 -36.72
N PHE A 36 1.74 5.28 -37.39
CA PHE A 36 0.77 4.41 -36.75
C PHE A 36 1.40 3.14 -36.15
N VAL A 37 2.29 2.50 -36.91
CA VAL A 37 3.01 1.29 -36.45
C VAL A 37 3.97 1.64 -35.29
N CYS A 38 4.68 2.77 -35.37
CA CYS A 38 5.55 3.24 -34.28
C CYS A 38 4.74 3.50 -33.00
N ALA A 39 3.59 4.19 -33.09
CA ALA A 39 2.72 4.43 -31.94
C ALA A 39 2.25 3.12 -31.30
N GLY A 40 1.77 2.17 -32.11
CA GLY A 40 1.38 0.85 -31.63
C GLY A 40 2.53 0.03 -31.02
N GLY A 41 3.76 0.23 -31.53
CA GLY A 41 4.97 -0.37 -30.94
C GLY A 41 5.29 0.21 -29.57
N VAL A 42 5.15 1.52 -29.38
CA VAL A 42 5.34 2.17 -28.07
C VAL A 42 4.29 1.66 -27.07
N ASP A 43 3.02 1.58 -27.47
CA ASP A 43 1.97 1.06 -26.59
C ASP A 43 2.26 -0.39 -26.17
N LEU A 44 2.68 -1.23 -27.12
CA LEU A 44 3.05 -2.62 -26.83
C LEU A 44 4.21 -2.73 -25.83
N VAL A 45 5.24 -1.87 -25.98
CA VAL A 45 6.37 -1.83 -25.03
C VAL A 45 5.89 -1.38 -23.66
N ARG A 46 5.03 -0.36 -23.58
CA ARG A 46 4.46 0.10 -22.30
C ARG A 46 3.63 -0.99 -21.63
N ASP A 47 2.76 -1.66 -22.36
CA ASP A 47 1.93 -2.76 -21.84
C ASP A 47 2.78 -3.93 -21.35
N ALA A 48 3.86 -4.26 -22.05
CA ALA A 48 4.76 -5.33 -21.66
C ALA A 48 5.67 -4.94 -20.46
N ALA A 49 6.06 -3.68 -20.37
CA ALA A 49 6.93 -3.18 -19.27
C ALA A 49 6.15 -2.89 -17.98
N SER A 50 4.88 -2.50 -18.08
CA SER A 50 4.04 -2.12 -16.94
C SER A 50 3.97 -3.19 -15.84
N PRO A 51 3.72 -4.49 -16.13
CA PRO A 51 3.74 -5.54 -15.11
C PRO A 51 5.12 -5.75 -14.47
N LEU A 52 6.21 -5.47 -15.21
CA LEU A 52 7.57 -5.62 -14.67
C LEU A 52 7.94 -4.52 -13.68
N LEU A 53 7.31 -3.35 -13.78
CA LEU A 53 7.49 -2.23 -12.87
C LEU A 53 6.58 -2.32 -11.64
N GLY A 54 5.64 -3.25 -11.62
CA GLY A 54 4.58 -3.35 -10.63
C GLY A 54 3.41 -2.44 -10.99
N GLN A 55 2.24 -3.03 -11.15
CA GLN A 55 1.00 -2.28 -11.34
C GLN A 55 0.35 -2.03 -9.99
N ALA A 56 -0.36 -0.90 -9.86
CA ALA A 56 -1.23 -0.69 -8.71
C ALA A 56 -2.27 -1.81 -8.68
N PRO A 57 -2.48 -2.46 -7.54
CA PRO A 57 -3.48 -3.50 -7.42
C PRO A 57 -4.89 -2.95 -7.62
N ASP A 58 -5.83 -3.85 -7.94
CA ASP A 58 -7.25 -3.53 -7.88
C ASP A 58 -7.64 -3.17 -6.42
N GLU A 59 -8.22 -1.99 -6.21
CA GLU A 59 -8.66 -1.52 -4.89
C GLU A 59 -9.57 -2.54 -4.19
N GLY A 60 -10.46 -3.18 -4.94
CA GLY A 60 -11.30 -4.24 -4.42
C GLY A 60 -10.53 -5.49 -3.97
N LEU A 61 -9.33 -5.75 -4.50
CA LEU A 61 -8.47 -6.85 -4.03
C LEU A 61 -7.84 -6.52 -2.68
N VAL A 62 -7.34 -5.30 -2.51
CA VAL A 62 -6.73 -4.82 -1.26
C VAL A 62 -7.75 -4.93 -0.12
N GLU A 63 -8.97 -4.43 -0.33
CA GLU A 63 -10.05 -4.50 0.66
C GLU A 63 -10.45 -5.94 1.01
N ARG A 64 -10.50 -6.85 0.02
CA ARG A 64 -10.79 -8.28 0.29
C ARG A 64 -9.70 -8.94 1.12
N ILE A 65 -8.42 -8.65 0.87
CA ILE A 65 -7.31 -9.20 1.66
C ILE A 65 -7.42 -8.66 3.09
N HIS A 66 -7.56 -7.35 3.27
CA HIS A 66 -7.72 -6.71 4.58
C HIS A 66 -8.90 -7.31 5.36
N THR A 67 -10.09 -7.35 4.76
CA THR A 67 -11.28 -7.93 5.40
C THR A 67 -11.07 -9.40 5.78
N LYS A 68 -10.37 -10.15 4.94
CA LYS A 68 -10.07 -11.56 5.21
C LYS A 68 -9.16 -11.71 6.43
N ILE A 69 -8.08 -10.94 6.52
CA ILE A 69 -7.15 -10.92 7.66
C ILE A 69 -7.91 -10.56 8.95
N MET A 70 -8.66 -9.45 8.93
CA MET A 70 -9.42 -8.97 10.08
C MET A 70 -10.55 -9.91 10.53
N SER A 71 -10.93 -10.88 9.71
CA SER A 71 -11.96 -11.88 10.08
C SER A 71 -11.45 -13.00 10.99
N TYR A 72 -10.14 -13.11 11.20
CA TYR A 72 -9.58 -14.18 12.03
C TYR A 72 -9.62 -13.83 13.52
N PRO A 73 -9.96 -14.80 14.38
CA PRO A 73 -9.96 -14.58 15.83
C PRO A 73 -8.55 -14.30 16.34
N GLY A 74 -8.42 -13.35 17.25
CA GLY A 74 -7.13 -12.97 17.84
C GLY A 74 -6.39 -11.88 17.06
N VAL A 75 -6.83 -11.52 15.85
CA VAL A 75 -6.30 -10.36 15.11
C VAL A 75 -6.86 -9.09 15.71
N LEU A 76 -5.99 -8.21 16.16
CA LEU A 76 -6.32 -6.90 16.74
C LEU A 76 -6.30 -5.80 15.69
N GLY A 77 -5.35 -5.88 14.75
CA GLY A 77 -5.19 -4.91 13.67
C GLY A 77 -4.34 -5.48 12.53
N THR A 78 -4.33 -4.77 11.41
CA THR A 78 -3.41 -5.04 10.29
C THR A 78 -3.03 -3.74 9.63
N HIS A 79 -1.75 -3.58 9.29
CA HIS A 79 -1.20 -2.40 8.64
C HIS A 79 -0.15 -2.78 7.60
N ASP A 80 0.37 -1.80 6.87
CA ASP A 80 1.40 -1.97 5.83
C ASP A 80 1.06 -3.05 4.80
N LEU A 81 -0.24 -3.18 4.46
CA LEU A 81 -0.67 -4.08 3.41
C LEU A 81 -0.19 -3.57 2.05
N MET A 82 0.82 -4.23 1.53
CA MET A 82 1.36 -3.97 0.19
C MET A 82 0.95 -5.10 -0.75
N VAL A 83 0.43 -4.74 -1.92
CA VAL A 83 0.05 -5.71 -2.96
C VAL A 83 0.79 -5.37 -4.24
N HIS A 84 1.48 -6.37 -4.80
CA HIS A 84 2.21 -6.27 -6.05
C HIS A 84 1.57 -7.16 -7.10
N ASP A 85 1.19 -6.57 -8.23
CA ASP A 85 0.63 -7.29 -9.37
C ASP A 85 1.66 -7.37 -10.52
N TYR A 86 2.11 -8.58 -10.82
CA TYR A 86 3.03 -8.89 -11.92
C TYR A 86 2.32 -9.57 -13.10
N GLY A 87 1.00 -9.47 -13.13
CA GLY A 87 0.16 -10.06 -14.16
C GLY A 87 -0.60 -11.32 -13.69
N PRO A 88 -1.38 -11.94 -14.57
CA PRO A 88 -2.30 -13.03 -14.21
C PRO A 88 -1.62 -14.18 -13.47
N GLY A 89 -2.10 -14.48 -12.28
CA GLY A 89 -1.59 -15.56 -11.42
C GLY A 89 -0.23 -15.28 -10.77
N ARG A 90 0.22 -14.03 -10.72
CA ARG A 90 1.48 -13.59 -10.10
C ARG A 90 1.27 -12.37 -9.22
N GLN A 91 0.39 -12.49 -8.26
CA GLN A 91 0.12 -11.45 -7.27
C GLN A 91 0.75 -11.85 -5.94
N PHE A 92 1.46 -10.91 -5.33
CA PHE A 92 2.13 -11.05 -4.04
C PHE A 92 1.66 -9.95 -3.12
N ALA A 93 1.48 -10.28 -1.86
CA ALA A 93 1.15 -9.30 -0.84
C ALA A 93 2.00 -9.52 0.41
N SER A 94 2.25 -8.45 1.14
CA SER A 94 2.75 -8.50 2.50
C SER A 94 1.87 -7.64 3.39
N ALA A 95 1.70 -8.05 4.63
CA ALA A 95 0.96 -7.31 5.64
C ALA A 95 1.59 -7.52 7.02
N HIS A 96 1.40 -6.56 7.90
CA HIS A 96 1.64 -6.71 9.32
C HIS A 96 0.32 -7.07 10.00
N VAL A 97 0.35 -8.00 10.97
CA VAL A 97 -0.83 -8.43 11.72
C VAL A 97 -0.52 -8.34 13.20
N GLU A 98 -1.32 -7.52 13.87
CA GLU A 98 -1.23 -7.28 15.30
C GLU A 98 -2.06 -8.32 16.06
N MET A 99 -1.44 -8.99 17.02
CA MET A 99 -2.09 -9.93 17.93
C MET A 99 -1.61 -9.71 19.37
N ASP A 100 -2.38 -10.17 20.35
CA ASP A 100 -2.00 -10.03 21.76
C ASP A 100 -0.67 -10.78 22.06
N TYR A 101 0.28 -10.12 22.69
CA TYR A 101 1.58 -10.71 23.06
C TYR A 101 1.46 -11.94 23.98
N ARG A 102 0.32 -12.15 24.62
CA ARG A 102 0.05 -13.30 25.49
C ARG A 102 -0.41 -14.55 24.74
N GLU A 103 -0.72 -14.41 23.45
CA GLU A 103 -1.02 -15.57 22.60
C GLU A 103 0.21 -16.49 22.56
N ASP A 104 -0.02 -17.80 22.57
CA ASP A 104 1.06 -18.76 22.37
C ASP A 104 1.64 -18.58 20.96
N VAL A 105 2.96 -18.49 20.89
CA VAL A 105 3.66 -18.23 19.62
C VAL A 105 3.37 -19.28 18.55
N LEU A 106 3.14 -20.54 18.96
CA LEU A 106 2.82 -21.61 18.01
C LEU A 106 1.38 -21.49 17.51
N ASP A 107 0.45 -21.10 18.39
CA ASP A 107 -0.96 -20.89 18.01
C ASP A 107 -1.08 -19.65 17.11
N ALA A 108 -0.36 -18.56 17.41
CA ALA A 108 -0.29 -17.38 16.56
C ALA A 108 0.30 -17.70 15.18
N HIS A 109 1.37 -18.51 15.13
CA HIS A 109 1.98 -18.93 13.87
C HIS A 109 1.04 -19.82 13.05
N GLU A 110 0.32 -20.77 13.69
CA GLU A 110 -0.66 -21.60 13.00
C GLU A 110 -1.79 -20.75 12.38
N CYS A 111 -2.27 -19.75 13.13
CA CYS A 111 -3.28 -18.80 12.65
C CYS A 111 -2.78 -18.02 11.42
N ILE A 112 -1.54 -17.53 11.45
CA ILE A 112 -0.92 -16.83 10.32
C ILE A 112 -0.79 -17.74 9.10
N ASP A 113 -0.28 -18.95 9.28
CA ASP A 113 -0.17 -19.95 8.22
C ASP A 113 -1.52 -20.27 7.59
N GLU A 114 -2.59 -20.29 8.39
CA GLU A 114 -3.94 -20.50 7.89
C GLU A 114 -4.43 -19.31 7.06
N MET A 115 -4.21 -18.08 7.54
CA MET A 115 -4.53 -16.85 6.77
C MET A 115 -3.83 -16.83 5.40
N GLU A 116 -2.53 -17.08 5.37
CA GLU A 116 -1.74 -17.11 4.13
C GLU A 116 -2.25 -18.17 3.15
N ARG A 117 -2.52 -19.38 3.64
CA ARG A 117 -3.09 -20.47 2.82
C ARG A 117 -4.49 -20.15 2.30
N GLU A 118 -5.33 -19.55 3.12
CA GLU A 118 -6.71 -19.24 2.73
C GLU A 118 -6.76 -18.09 1.73
N VAL A 119 -5.94 -17.04 1.89
CA VAL A 119 -5.81 -15.93 0.94
C VAL A 119 -5.32 -16.47 -0.41
N ARG A 120 -4.28 -17.31 -0.41
CA ARG A 120 -3.80 -17.95 -1.64
C ARG A 120 -4.90 -18.75 -2.32
N LYS A 121 -5.67 -19.55 -1.58
CA LYS A 121 -6.71 -20.42 -2.11
C LYS A 121 -7.91 -19.65 -2.65
N THR A 122 -8.34 -18.58 -1.96
CA THR A 122 -9.58 -17.86 -2.28
C THR A 122 -9.37 -16.66 -3.18
N LEU A 123 -8.24 -15.98 -3.06
CA LEU A 123 -7.93 -14.76 -3.79
C LEU A 123 -6.81 -14.94 -4.84
N GLY A 124 -6.06 -16.04 -4.78
CA GLY A 124 -4.97 -16.31 -5.71
C GLY A 124 -3.72 -15.45 -5.47
N VAL A 125 -3.57 -14.87 -4.28
CA VAL A 125 -2.48 -13.99 -3.88
C VAL A 125 -1.52 -14.74 -2.96
N GLU A 126 -0.23 -14.67 -3.22
CA GLU A 126 0.82 -15.11 -2.29
C GLU A 126 0.98 -14.05 -1.21
N LEU A 127 0.41 -14.29 -0.02
CA LEU A 127 0.49 -13.40 1.13
C LEU A 127 1.63 -13.84 2.04
N ILE A 128 2.40 -12.89 2.54
CA ILE A 128 3.38 -13.06 3.61
C ILE A 128 2.98 -12.13 4.75
N ILE A 129 2.82 -12.66 5.94
CA ILE A 129 2.41 -11.92 7.12
C ILE A 129 3.60 -11.75 8.08
N HIS A 130 3.86 -10.51 8.47
CA HIS A 130 4.70 -10.20 9.62
C HIS A 130 3.85 -10.16 10.88
N TYR A 131 4.24 -10.93 11.89
CA TYR A 131 3.56 -10.98 13.18
C TYR A 131 4.06 -9.88 14.11
N ASP A 132 3.14 -9.04 14.59
CA ASP A 132 3.40 -7.96 15.54
C ASP A 132 2.71 -8.24 16.88
N PRO A 133 3.45 -8.66 17.92
CA PRO A 133 2.90 -8.86 19.25
C PRO A 133 2.63 -7.51 19.95
N ILE A 134 1.37 -7.21 20.23
CA ILE A 134 0.92 -5.98 20.88
C ILE A 134 0.68 -6.20 22.37
N VAL A 135 1.22 -5.33 23.21
CA VAL A 135 0.99 -5.34 24.66
C VAL A 135 -0.32 -4.63 24.97
N THR A 136 -1.34 -5.40 25.36
CA THR A 136 -2.71 -4.90 25.56
C THR A 136 -3.05 -4.56 27.01
N ASP A 137 -2.24 -4.98 27.99
CA ASP A 137 -2.48 -4.84 29.43
C ASP A 137 -1.61 -3.77 30.14
N ASP A 138 -0.99 -2.88 29.36
CA ASP A 138 -0.17 -1.78 29.88
C ASP A 138 -0.96 -0.46 29.83
N GLU A 139 -1.50 -0.04 30.98
CA GLU A 139 -2.28 1.19 31.12
C GLU A 139 -1.48 2.45 30.72
N GLU A 140 -0.19 2.49 31.01
CA GLU A 140 0.68 3.62 30.63
C GLU A 140 0.87 3.67 29.11
N LEU A 141 1.13 2.52 28.51
CA LEU A 141 1.26 2.41 27.05
C LEU A 141 -0.04 2.85 26.36
N SER A 142 -1.18 2.33 26.80
CA SER A 142 -2.50 2.67 26.24
C SER A 142 -2.80 4.17 26.38
N ARG A 143 -2.48 4.77 27.53
CA ARG A 143 -2.66 6.22 27.76
C ARG A 143 -1.77 7.04 26.85
N ILE A 144 -0.50 6.68 26.70
CA ILE A 144 0.44 7.44 25.84
C ILE A 144 0.09 7.24 24.36
N HIS A 145 -0.31 6.04 23.94
CA HIS A 145 -0.79 5.78 22.59
C HIS A 145 -1.99 6.69 22.25
N THR A 146 -3.02 6.70 23.11
CA THR A 146 -4.20 7.56 22.94
C THR A 146 -3.80 9.04 22.86
N GLN A 147 -2.89 9.50 23.71
CA GLN A 147 -2.41 10.88 23.70
C GLN A 147 -1.71 11.23 22.37
N VAL A 148 -0.84 10.36 21.86
CA VAL A 148 -0.14 10.54 20.58
C VAL A 148 -1.15 10.57 19.43
N ALA A 149 -2.08 9.62 19.40
CA ALA A 149 -3.10 9.55 18.36
C ALA A 149 -3.98 10.82 18.34
N GLU A 150 -4.39 11.34 19.51
CA GLU A 150 -5.13 12.58 19.61
C GLU A 150 -4.34 13.81 19.15
N ILE A 151 -3.04 13.90 19.46
CA ILE A 151 -2.16 14.97 19.00
C ILE A 151 -2.11 14.98 17.49
N LEU A 152 -1.85 13.83 16.88
CA LEU A 152 -1.72 13.68 15.44
C LEU A 152 -3.03 13.91 14.70
N ARG A 153 -4.15 13.40 15.22
CA ARG A 153 -5.51 13.59 14.64
C ARG A 153 -5.93 15.07 14.60
N LYS A 154 -5.48 15.90 15.54
CA LYS A 154 -5.72 17.35 15.53
C LYS A 154 -4.98 18.06 14.39
N ILE A 155 -3.89 17.47 13.88
CA ILE A 155 -3.10 18.02 12.79
C ILE A 155 -3.70 17.61 11.44
N ASP A 156 -3.90 16.33 11.26
CA ASP A 156 -4.56 15.75 10.08
C ASP A 156 -5.19 14.40 10.46
N PRO A 157 -6.50 14.18 10.22
CA PRO A 157 -7.17 12.92 10.49
C PRO A 157 -6.61 11.71 9.73
N LYS A 158 -5.81 11.95 8.69
CA LYS A 158 -5.17 10.90 7.88
C LYS A 158 -3.85 10.39 8.46
N LEU A 159 -3.36 10.99 9.54
CA LEU A 159 -2.18 10.51 10.24
C LEU A 159 -2.56 9.31 11.10
N THR A 160 -1.98 8.15 10.81
CA THR A 160 -2.21 6.90 11.56
C THR A 160 -0.93 6.41 12.20
N VAL A 161 -1.06 5.81 13.39
CA VAL A 161 0.05 5.34 14.22
C VAL A 161 0.00 3.82 14.27
N HIS A 162 1.13 3.15 14.00
CA HIS A 162 1.26 1.69 14.03
C HIS A 162 2.52 1.27 14.79
N ASP A 163 2.64 0.00 15.15
CA ASP A 163 3.76 -0.61 15.90
C ASP A 163 4.14 0.19 17.17
N PHE A 164 3.11 0.63 17.91
CA PHE A 164 3.31 1.47 19.09
C PHE A 164 3.84 0.67 20.27
N ARG A 165 5.05 1.00 20.72
CA ARG A 165 5.71 0.32 21.82
C ARG A 165 6.49 1.28 22.72
N MET A 166 6.72 0.89 23.95
CA MET A 166 7.48 1.66 24.92
C MET A 166 8.67 0.87 25.45
N VAL A 167 9.84 1.51 25.47
CA VAL A 167 11.05 0.97 26.08
C VAL A 167 11.42 1.84 27.29
N ARG A 168 11.15 1.31 28.48
CA ARG A 168 11.39 2.00 29.74
C ARG A 168 12.86 1.94 30.12
N GLY A 169 13.52 3.08 30.11
CA GLY A 169 14.89 3.26 30.62
C GLY A 169 14.91 3.78 32.07
N SER A 170 16.10 3.89 32.63
CA SER A 170 16.27 4.38 34.00
C SER A 170 16.07 5.89 34.19
N ARG A 171 16.15 6.69 33.11
CA ARG A 171 16.02 8.16 33.14
C ARG A 171 14.85 8.65 32.28
N HIS A 172 14.63 8.04 31.12
CA HIS A 172 13.61 8.39 30.17
C HIS A 172 12.96 7.13 29.60
N THR A 173 11.79 7.29 29.01
CA THR A 173 11.07 6.23 28.31
C THR A 173 11.05 6.56 26.82
N ASN A 174 11.53 5.64 26.00
CA ASN A 174 11.38 5.75 24.55
C ASN A 174 9.99 5.30 24.15
N VAL A 175 9.30 6.13 23.40
CA VAL A 175 8.03 5.84 22.73
C VAL A 175 8.36 5.64 21.26
N ILE A 176 8.20 4.42 20.78
CA ILE A 176 8.61 4.00 19.44
C ILE A 176 7.34 3.67 18.68
N PHE A 177 7.18 4.24 17.50
CA PHE A 177 6.04 3.94 16.64
C PHE A 177 6.31 4.35 15.19
N ASP A 178 5.52 3.78 14.30
CA ASP A 178 5.51 4.12 12.90
C ASP A 178 4.35 5.10 12.64
N LEU A 179 4.64 6.18 11.93
CA LEU A 179 3.68 7.22 11.57
C LEU A 179 3.48 7.24 10.07
N VAL A 180 2.30 6.81 9.65
CA VAL A 180 1.89 6.91 8.25
C VAL A 180 1.43 8.32 7.97
N LEU A 181 2.00 8.93 6.94
CA LEU A 181 1.66 10.30 6.54
C LEU A 181 1.39 10.40 5.03
N PRO A 182 0.47 11.31 4.63
CA PRO A 182 0.25 11.62 3.23
C PRO A 182 1.52 12.18 2.59
N PHE A 183 1.75 11.88 1.31
CA PHE A 183 2.91 12.38 0.56
C PHE A 183 3.05 13.90 0.60
N SER A 184 1.93 14.63 0.67
CA SER A 184 1.90 16.10 0.80
C SER A 184 2.49 16.63 2.10
N MET A 185 2.70 15.79 3.11
CA MET A 185 3.23 16.18 4.43
C MET A 185 4.67 15.70 4.66
N GLU A 186 5.32 15.14 3.65
CA GLU A 186 6.66 14.57 3.77
C GLU A 186 7.71 15.57 4.27
N GLU A 187 7.60 16.83 3.90
CA GLU A 187 8.49 17.91 4.36
C GLU A 187 8.28 18.30 5.83
N ARG A 188 7.18 17.88 6.46
CA ARG A 188 6.81 18.20 7.83
C ARG A 188 7.26 17.18 8.88
N LYS A 189 7.99 16.13 8.50
CA LYS A 189 8.46 15.05 9.37
C LYS A 189 9.14 15.57 10.65
N GLN A 190 10.02 16.55 10.49
CA GLN A 190 10.75 17.12 11.63
C GLN A 190 9.83 17.94 12.56
N GLU A 191 8.92 18.71 12.01
CA GLU A 191 7.92 19.49 12.76
C GLU A 191 7.00 18.56 13.57
N LEU A 192 6.54 17.47 12.96
CA LEU A 192 5.70 16.47 13.62
C LEU A 192 6.42 15.80 14.78
N ARG A 193 7.69 15.43 14.60
CA ARG A 193 8.51 14.84 15.67
C ARG A 193 8.63 15.80 16.86
N GLU A 194 9.03 17.04 16.61
CA GLU A 194 9.19 18.05 17.65
C GLU A 194 7.89 18.37 18.38
N LEU A 195 6.77 18.34 17.66
CA LEU A 195 5.46 18.55 18.26
C LEU A 195 5.10 17.39 19.21
N VAL A 196 5.23 16.15 18.73
CA VAL A 196 4.93 14.97 19.55
C VAL A 196 5.82 14.93 20.78
N GLU A 197 7.14 15.15 20.65
CA GLU A 197 8.05 15.19 21.78
C GLU A 197 7.66 16.26 22.79
N ARG A 198 7.29 17.45 22.33
CA ARG A 198 6.88 18.55 23.23
C ARG A 198 5.59 18.23 23.97
N GLU A 199 4.61 17.68 23.31
CA GLU A 199 3.30 17.38 23.89
C GLU A 199 3.30 16.13 24.80
N LEU A 200 4.30 15.24 24.62
CA LEU A 200 4.49 14.07 25.47
C LEU A 200 5.19 14.40 26.80
N GLN A 201 5.82 15.56 26.95
CA GLN A 201 6.47 15.99 28.20
C GLN A 201 5.41 16.36 29.25
N THR A 202 4.77 15.36 29.84
CA THR A 202 3.71 15.55 30.86
C THR A 202 4.07 14.77 32.11
N ASP A 203 3.66 15.29 33.28
CA ASP A 203 3.73 14.63 34.60
C ASP A 203 5.14 14.29 35.15
N GLY A 204 6.17 15.04 34.74
CA GLY A 204 7.52 14.87 35.29
C GLY A 204 8.27 13.62 34.81
N LYS A 205 7.72 12.90 33.83
CA LYS A 205 8.41 11.84 33.09
C LYS A 205 8.95 12.38 31.77
N GLU A 206 10.15 11.97 31.45
CA GLU A 206 10.81 12.33 30.19
C GLU A 206 10.54 11.23 29.13
N TYR A 207 9.76 11.58 28.10
CA TYR A 207 9.48 10.71 26.96
C TYR A 207 10.26 11.17 25.74
N HIS A 208 10.89 10.23 25.04
CA HIS A 208 11.54 10.47 23.74
C HIS A 208 10.80 9.73 22.64
N ALA A 209 10.33 10.45 21.63
CA ALA A 209 9.65 9.87 20.49
C ALA A 209 10.66 9.41 19.42
N ILE A 210 10.65 8.11 19.15
CA ILE A 210 11.40 7.49 18.07
C ILE A 210 10.38 7.14 16.98
N ILE A 211 10.29 8.00 15.96
CA ILE A 211 9.26 7.90 14.92
C ILE A 211 9.90 7.43 13.62
N THR A 212 9.43 6.29 13.11
CA THR A 212 9.61 5.89 11.72
C THR A 212 8.51 6.53 10.89
N PHE A 213 8.86 7.16 9.77
CA PHE A 213 7.88 7.82 8.91
C PHE A 213 7.64 6.98 7.66
N ASP A 214 6.43 6.49 7.52
CA ASP A 214 5.97 5.78 6.33
C ASP A 214 5.12 6.68 5.45
N THR A 215 5.34 6.60 4.15
CA THR A 215 4.54 7.34 3.20
C THR A 215 3.47 6.41 2.67
N GLN A 216 2.20 6.83 2.72
CA GLN A 216 1.10 6.06 2.16
C GLN A 216 1.34 5.76 0.68
N ALA A 217 1.85 4.58 0.40
CA ALA A 217 1.92 4.09 -0.97
C ALA A 217 0.56 3.55 -1.45
N PHE A 218 -0.23 2.98 -0.54
CA PHE A 218 -1.58 2.46 -0.80
C PHE A 218 -2.43 2.60 0.47
N ASN A 219 -3.59 3.24 0.36
CA ASN A 219 -4.56 3.32 1.45
C ASN A 219 -5.17 1.94 1.67
N ALA A 220 -4.86 1.26 2.76
CA ALA A 220 -5.82 0.39 3.38
C ALA A 220 -7.00 1.26 3.87
N PRO A 221 -8.27 0.81 3.78
CA PRO A 221 -9.38 1.51 4.41
C PRO A 221 -9.08 1.72 5.90
N ASP A 222 -9.51 2.86 6.43
CA ASP A 222 -9.30 3.26 7.83
C ASP A 222 -9.54 2.06 8.76
N ASP A 223 -8.54 1.74 9.61
CA ASP A 223 -8.61 0.66 10.58
C ASP A 223 -9.76 0.96 11.56
N PRO A 224 -10.78 0.09 11.67
CA PRO A 224 -11.89 0.28 12.60
C PRO A 224 -11.48 0.25 14.09
N CYS A 225 -10.23 -0.09 14.42
CA CYS A 225 -9.71 0.00 15.79
C CYS A 225 -9.45 1.45 16.25
N ASP A 226 -9.43 2.42 15.34
CA ASP A 226 -9.32 3.85 15.68
C ASP A 226 -10.65 4.50 16.09
N ASP A 227 -11.74 3.73 16.24
CA ASP A 227 -13.03 4.23 16.71
C ASP A 227 -13.14 4.14 18.23
N PRO A 228 -12.97 5.26 18.98
CA PRO A 228 -13.02 5.28 20.45
C PRO A 228 -14.40 5.01 21.04
N GLU A 229 -15.46 4.77 20.21
CA GLU A 229 -16.82 4.45 20.67
C GLU A 229 -17.08 2.94 20.83
N LYS A 230 -16.09 2.07 20.61
CA LYS A 230 -16.27 0.59 20.70
C LYS A 230 -15.55 -0.09 21.86
N THR A 231 -15.14 0.66 22.88
CA THR A 231 -14.71 0.09 24.18
C THR A 231 -15.75 0.29 25.25
#